data_e53cee263264772b3572568f38fd1914
#
_entry.id   e53cee263264772b3572568f38fd1914
#
_cell.length_a   1.000
_cell.length_b   1.000
_cell.length_c   1.000
_cell.angle_alpha   90.00
_cell.angle_beta   90.00
_cell.angle_gamma   90.00
#
_symmetry.space_group_name_H-M   'P 1'
#
loop_
_entity.id
_entity.type
_entity.pdbx_description
1 polymer ?
#
loop_
_entity_poly.entity_id
_entity_poly.type
_entity_poly.pdbx_seq_one_letter_code
_entity_poly.pdbx_strand_id
1 'polypeptide(L)'
;DLAHASDATMRDVLELSRVPVAYTHGCCRALASHRRNISDELMRGIAEGGGVVCMIIYPCFLDDDFVRVLADSGLELKYGVEDEFIKDPSDPLKRAAWHELLDELAALPRPSVSRVVDHIEHAVAVAGVGHVGLGTDYDGIEVTASGLEDISKFPAVFDEMRRRGFSRSEISKIAGGNFLRVLKEVKKRA
;
A
#
# COMPACT_ATOMS: atom_id res chain seq x y z
N ASP A 1 -7.95 0.20 -12.29
CA ASP A 1 -7.45 0.18 -10.91
C ASP A 1 -8.60 -0.01 -9.92
N LEU A 2 -8.43 -0.91 -8.96
CA LEU A 2 -9.45 -1.30 -7.99
C LEU A 2 -9.16 -0.81 -6.56
N ALA A 3 -8.10 -0.05 -6.32
CA ALA A 3 -7.63 0.28 -4.97
C ALA A 3 -8.66 1.02 -4.08
N HIS A 4 -9.59 1.79 -4.65
CA HIS A 4 -10.65 2.48 -3.90
C HIS A 4 -12.04 1.85 -4.09
N ALA A 5 -12.14 0.73 -4.81
CA ALA A 5 -13.40 0.07 -5.03
C ALA A 5 -13.87 -0.73 -3.81
N SER A 6 -15.17 -0.88 -3.64
CA SER A 6 -15.73 -1.81 -2.65
C SER A 6 -15.50 -3.27 -3.07
N ASP A 7 -15.54 -4.19 -2.12
CA ASP A 7 -15.43 -5.63 -2.40
C ASP A 7 -16.47 -6.10 -3.44
N ALA A 8 -17.69 -5.58 -3.39
CA ALA A 8 -18.75 -5.87 -4.37
C ALA A 8 -18.36 -5.37 -5.76
N THR A 9 -17.93 -4.12 -5.87
CA THR A 9 -17.45 -3.55 -7.15
C THR A 9 -16.26 -4.32 -7.70
N MET A 10 -15.32 -4.74 -6.84
CA MET A 10 -14.19 -5.56 -7.28
C MET A 10 -14.66 -6.88 -7.89
N ARG A 11 -15.62 -7.59 -7.25
CA ARG A 11 -16.19 -8.85 -7.80
C ARG A 11 -16.83 -8.61 -9.16
N ASP A 12 -17.67 -7.58 -9.28
CA ASP A 12 -18.34 -7.24 -10.55
C ASP A 12 -17.31 -6.96 -11.66
N VAL A 13 -16.25 -6.21 -11.36
CA VAL A 13 -15.18 -5.92 -12.32
C VAL A 13 -14.41 -7.19 -12.70
N LEU A 14 -14.10 -8.05 -11.72
CA LEU A 14 -13.38 -9.31 -11.99
C LEU A 14 -14.20 -10.25 -12.89
N GLU A 15 -15.53 -10.28 -12.76
CA GLU A 15 -16.43 -11.05 -13.61
C GLU A 15 -16.50 -10.49 -15.05
N LEU A 16 -16.52 -9.17 -15.19
CA LEU A 16 -16.75 -8.49 -16.47
C LEU A 16 -15.47 -8.19 -17.24
N SER A 17 -14.34 -8.02 -16.56
CA SER A 17 -13.10 -7.58 -17.21
C SER A 17 -12.51 -8.64 -18.12
N ARG A 18 -12.19 -8.23 -19.36
CA ARG A 18 -11.50 -9.07 -20.34
C ARG A 18 -9.99 -8.86 -20.38
N VAL A 19 -9.50 -7.99 -19.52
CA VAL A 19 -8.08 -7.64 -19.40
C VAL A 19 -7.65 -7.70 -17.94
N PRO A 20 -6.36 -7.93 -17.66
CA PRO A 20 -5.85 -7.89 -16.29
C PRO A 20 -6.15 -6.55 -15.62
N VAL A 21 -6.48 -6.60 -14.32
CA VAL A 21 -6.72 -5.42 -13.48
C VAL A 21 -5.57 -5.23 -12.51
N ALA A 22 -5.46 -4.03 -11.94
CA ALA A 22 -4.52 -3.73 -10.87
C ALA A 22 -5.27 -3.31 -9.60
N TYR A 23 -4.75 -3.74 -8.45
CA TYR A 23 -5.05 -3.15 -7.15
C TYR A 23 -3.77 -2.43 -6.71
N THR A 24 -3.70 -1.12 -6.96
CA THR A 24 -2.42 -0.38 -6.97
C THR A 24 -1.87 -0.07 -5.60
N HIS A 25 -2.71 0.00 -4.55
CA HIS A 25 -2.28 0.31 -3.19
C HIS A 25 -3.27 -0.19 -2.13
N GLY A 26 -2.80 -1.04 -1.25
CA GLY A 26 -3.48 -1.58 -0.08
C GLY A 26 -2.66 -2.70 0.54
N CYS A 27 -3.20 -3.35 1.56
CA CYS A 27 -2.53 -4.44 2.28
C CYS A 27 -3.44 -5.65 2.42
N CYS A 28 -2.98 -6.70 3.09
CA CYS A 28 -3.72 -7.94 3.29
C CYS A 28 -4.68 -7.80 4.47
N ARG A 29 -5.98 -7.96 4.23
CA ARG A 29 -7.00 -7.90 5.30
C ARG A 29 -6.83 -9.01 6.34
N ALA A 30 -6.23 -10.13 5.96
CA ALA A 30 -5.92 -11.21 6.87
C ALA A 30 -4.85 -10.84 7.93
N LEU A 31 -4.03 -9.82 7.69
CA LEU A 31 -2.97 -9.37 8.60
C LEU A 31 -3.29 -8.07 9.33
N ALA A 32 -4.18 -7.24 8.78
CA ALA A 32 -4.66 -6.00 9.39
C ALA A 32 -6.08 -5.71 8.91
N SER A 33 -7.00 -5.49 9.85
CA SER A 33 -8.45 -5.51 9.60
C SER A 33 -9.00 -4.27 8.88
N HIS A 34 -8.15 -3.32 8.48
CA HIS A 34 -8.58 -2.08 7.85
C HIS A 34 -9.46 -2.35 6.61
N ARG A 35 -10.59 -1.62 6.49
CA ARG A 35 -11.61 -1.82 5.43
C ARG A 35 -11.08 -1.69 4.00
N ARG A 36 -10.02 -0.90 3.81
CA ARG A 36 -9.34 -0.69 2.53
C ARG A 36 -8.41 -1.86 2.16
N ASN A 37 -8.09 -2.75 3.09
CA ASN A 37 -7.28 -3.91 2.81
C ASN A 37 -8.06 -4.95 2.02
N ILE A 38 -7.38 -5.63 1.10
CA ILE A 38 -7.97 -6.61 0.21
C ILE A 38 -8.06 -7.99 0.88
N SER A 39 -9.15 -8.71 0.64
CA SER A 39 -9.32 -10.10 1.11
C SER A 39 -8.53 -11.09 0.25
N ASP A 40 -8.21 -12.26 0.82
CA ASP A 40 -7.53 -13.34 0.11
C ASP A 40 -8.33 -13.83 -1.10
N GLU A 41 -9.66 -13.85 -1.00
CA GLU A 41 -10.57 -14.20 -2.11
C GLU A 41 -10.35 -13.26 -3.31
N LEU A 42 -10.39 -11.95 -3.05
CA LEU A 42 -10.23 -10.94 -4.11
C LEU A 42 -8.81 -10.92 -4.68
N MET A 43 -7.79 -11.15 -3.83
CA MET A 43 -6.41 -11.32 -4.32
C MET A 43 -6.29 -12.48 -5.30
N ARG A 44 -6.90 -13.65 -5.00
CA ARG A 44 -6.93 -14.80 -5.92
C ARG A 44 -7.66 -14.46 -7.22
N GLY A 45 -8.82 -13.82 -7.14
CA GLY A 45 -9.56 -13.39 -8.33
C GLY A 45 -8.77 -12.46 -9.24
N ILE A 46 -8.04 -11.49 -8.66
CA ILE A 46 -7.14 -10.61 -9.42
C ILE A 46 -6.02 -11.41 -10.08
N ALA A 47 -5.42 -12.37 -9.38
CA ALA A 47 -4.34 -13.21 -9.89
C ALA A 47 -4.83 -14.13 -11.02
N GLU A 48 -5.98 -14.77 -10.87
CA GLU A 48 -6.63 -15.61 -11.89
C GLU A 48 -6.92 -14.84 -13.18
N GLY A 49 -7.31 -13.56 -13.06
CA GLY A 49 -7.47 -12.63 -14.17
C GLY A 49 -6.14 -12.11 -14.76
N GLY A 50 -4.99 -12.59 -14.28
CA GLY A 50 -3.66 -12.15 -14.71
C GLY A 50 -3.22 -10.80 -14.16
N GLY A 51 -3.94 -10.23 -13.19
CA GLY A 51 -3.71 -8.92 -12.61
C GLY A 51 -2.53 -8.85 -11.64
N VAL A 52 -2.48 -7.73 -10.88
CA VAL A 52 -1.45 -7.47 -9.86
C VAL A 52 -2.05 -6.76 -8.65
N VAL A 53 -1.61 -7.17 -7.46
CA VAL A 53 -1.96 -6.56 -6.16
C VAL A 53 -0.69 -5.93 -5.58
N CYS A 54 -0.71 -4.61 -5.33
CA CYS A 54 0.45 -3.87 -4.84
C CYS A 54 0.29 -3.53 -3.36
N MET A 55 1.29 -3.93 -2.56
CA MET A 55 1.33 -3.66 -1.13
C MET A 55 1.78 -2.23 -0.87
N ILE A 56 1.01 -1.50 -0.05
CA ILE A 56 1.29 -0.12 0.37
C ILE A 56 2.14 -0.11 1.64
N ILE A 57 2.74 1.05 1.92
CA ILE A 57 3.60 1.28 3.10
C ILE A 57 2.91 2.12 4.18
N TYR A 58 1.59 2.31 4.09
CA TYR A 58 0.80 3.11 5.04
C TYR A 58 0.59 2.36 6.36
N PRO A 59 1.03 2.91 7.52
CA PRO A 59 0.99 2.23 8.80
C PRO A 59 -0.40 1.73 9.21
N CYS A 60 -1.46 2.50 8.95
CA CYS A 60 -2.84 2.11 9.29
C CYS A 60 -3.36 0.91 8.49
N PHE A 61 -2.75 0.62 7.33
CA PHE A 61 -3.11 -0.56 6.53
C PHE A 61 -2.23 -1.77 6.86
N LEU A 62 -1.06 -1.51 7.45
CA LEU A 62 -0.10 -2.54 7.80
C LEU A 62 -0.38 -3.20 9.15
N ASP A 63 -0.91 -2.43 10.13
CA ASP A 63 -0.96 -2.92 11.50
C ASP A 63 -2.13 -2.31 12.30
N ASP A 64 -2.98 -3.19 12.86
CA ASP A 64 -4.07 -2.78 13.74
C ASP A 64 -3.56 -2.20 15.07
N ASP A 65 -2.34 -2.55 15.51
CA ASP A 65 -1.72 -1.96 16.70
C ASP A 65 -1.39 -0.49 16.47
N PHE A 66 -0.92 -0.13 15.27
CA PHE A 66 -0.68 1.27 14.94
C PHE A 66 -1.97 2.09 14.92
N VAL A 67 -3.08 1.51 14.41
CA VAL A 67 -4.38 2.18 14.44
C VAL A 67 -4.80 2.50 15.88
N ARG A 68 -4.56 1.59 16.83
CA ARG A 68 -4.82 1.84 18.26
C ARG A 68 -3.92 2.94 18.83
N VAL A 69 -2.63 2.89 18.54
CA VAL A 69 -1.66 3.92 18.97
C VAL A 69 -2.06 5.30 18.44
N LEU A 70 -2.47 5.38 17.18
CA LEU A 70 -2.93 6.62 16.56
C LEU A 70 -4.19 7.15 17.24
N ALA A 71 -5.19 6.31 17.48
CA ALA A 71 -6.42 6.69 18.19
C ALA A 71 -6.11 7.18 19.63
N ASP A 72 -5.28 6.46 20.37
CA ASP A 72 -4.88 6.81 21.73
C ASP A 72 -4.08 8.14 21.79
N SER A 73 -3.36 8.49 20.75
CA SER A 73 -2.60 9.74 20.64
C SER A 73 -3.50 10.99 20.49
N GLY A 74 -4.73 10.81 20.00
CA GLY A 74 -5.65 11.90 19.67
C GLY A 74 -5.27 12.69 18.41
N LEU A 75 -4.23 12.31 17.67
CA LEU A 75 -3.79 13.02 16.46
C LEU A 75 -4.80 12.93 15.32
N GLU A 76 -5.65 11.91 15.29
CA GLU A 76 -6.77 11.82 14.33
C GLU A 76 -7.70 13.03 14.37
N LEU A 77 -7.85 13.65 15.52
CA LEU A 77 -8.68 14.85 15.69
C LEU A 77 -8.08 16.09 15.01
N LYS A 78 -6.81 16.02 14.63
CA LYS A 78 -6.08 17.10 13.95
C LYS A 78 -6.13 16.99 12.41
N TYR A 79 -6.75 15.96 11.82
CA TYR A 79 -6.76 15.79 10.35
C TYR A 79 -7.41 16.96 9.58
N GLY A 80 -8.25 17.79 10.24
CA GLY A 80 -8.72 19.05 9.65
C GLY A 80 -7.62 20.07 9.32
N VAL A 81 -6.41 19.90 9.87
CA VAL A 81 -5.23 20.72 9.55
C VAL A 81 -4.78 20.51 8.12
N GLU A 82 -4.86 19.27 7.60
CA GLU A 82 -4.57 18.97 6.20
C GLU A 82 -5.52 19.68 5.24
N ASP A 83 -6.83 19.64 5.53
CA ASP A 83 -7.85 20.33 4.73
C ASP A 83 -7.58 21.84 4.65
N GLU A 84 -7.16 22.46 5.76
CA GLU A 84 -6.83 23.87 5.79
C GLU A 84 -5.55 24.19 5.01
N PHE A 85 -4.53 23.32 5.08
CA PHE A 85 -3.32 23.44 4.27
C PHE A 85 -3.62 23.30 2.77
N ILE A 86 -4.43 22.30 2.37
CA ILE A 86 -4.79 22.06 0.97
C ILE A 86 -5.56 23.26 0.38
N LYS A 87 -6.43 23.92 1.16
CA LYS A 87 -7.18 25.11 0.71
C LYS A 87 -6.28 26.31 0.41
N ASP A 88 -5.18 26.47 1.15
CA ASP A 88 -4.20 27.55 0.93
C ASP A 88 -2.78 27.12 1.33
N PRO A 89 -2.06 26.39 0.45
CA PRO A 89 -0.72 25.94 0.71
C PRO A 89 0.33 27.05 0.81
N SER A 90 -0.02 28.28 0.39
CA SER A 90 0.85 29.45 0.45
C SER A 90 0.87 30.11 1.84
N ASP A 91 -0.16 29.87 2.65
CA ASP A 91 -0.24 30.39 4.03
C ASP A 91 0.84 29.74 4.91
N PRO A 92 1.79 30.54 5.47
CA PRO A 92 2.88 30.00 6.25
C PRO A 92 2.42 29.37 7.58
N LEU A 93 1.30 29.82 8.17
CA LEU A 93 0.76 29.28 9.42
C LEU A 93 0.12 27.91 9.19
N LYS A 94 -0.66 27.76 8.12
CA LYS A 94 -1.28 26.50 7.75
C LYS A 94 -0.21 25.46 7.40
N ARG A 95 0.82 25.86 6.66
CA ARG A 95 1.96 24.99 6.34
C ARG A 95 2.70 24.55 7.59
N ALA A 96 2.97 25.49 8.53
CA ALA A 96 3.63 25.16 9.79
C ALA A 96 2.82 24.15 10.61
N ALA A 97 1.51 24.36 10.74
CA ALA A 97 0.62 23.45 11.46
C ALA A 97 0.57 22.04 10.80
N TRP A 98 0.56 21.98 9.47
CA TRP A 98 0.62 20.72 8.73
C TRP A 98 1.94 19.97 8.98
N HIS A 99 3.08 20.66 8.88
CA HIS A 99 4.38 20.05 9.16
C HIS A 99 4.51 19.58 10.61
N GLU A 100 3.99 20.33 11.58
CA GLU A 100 3.95 19.92 12.99
C GLU A 100 3.16 18.61 13.16
N LEU A 101 1.99 18.48 12.53
CA LEU A 101 1.21 17.25 12.56
C LEU A 101 1.98 16.06 11.93
N LEU A 102 2.66 16.28 10.81
CA LEU A 102 3.48 15.23 10.18
C LEU A 102 4.63 14.78 11.10
N ASP A 103 5.28 15.72 11.79
CA ASP A 103 6.35 15.40 12.75
C ASP A 103 5.81 14.62 13.95
N GLU A 104 4.63 14.99 14.48
CA GLU A 104 3.96 14.27 15.57
C GLU A 104 3.58 12.84 15.14
N LEU A 105 3.01 12.67 13.94
CA LEU A 105 2.68 11.35 13.38
C LEU A 105 3.93 10.48 13.15
N ALA A 106 5.00 11.10 12.65
CA ALA A 106 6.27 10.41 12.42
C ALA A 106 6.95 9.96 13.72
N ALA A 107 6.68 10.61 14.85
CA ALA A 107 7.21 10.24 16.16
C ALA A 107 6.48 9.04 16.80
N LEU A 108 5.30 8.65 16.31
CA LEU A 108 4.59 7.47 16.82
C LEU A 108 5.38 6.17 16.52
N PRO A 109 5.20 5.11 17.34
CA PRO A 109 5.82 3.80 17.09
C PRO A 109 5.18 3.13 15.87
N ARG A 110 5.73 3.38 14.70
CA ARG A 110 5.24 2.90 13.41
C ARG A 110 5.72 1.48 13.10
N PRO A 111 4.93 0.66 12.34
CA PRO A 111 5.40 -0.61 11.83
C PRO A 111 6.65 -0.44 10.96
N SER A 112 7.54 -1.42 11.02
CA SER A 112 8.83 -1.40 10.31
C SER A 112 8.72 -1.99 8.90
N VAL A 113 9.82 -1.91 8.14
CA VAL A 113 10.00 -2.60 6.85
C VAL A 113 9.67 -4.10 6.95
N SER A 114 9.97 -4.75 8.07
CA SER A 114 9.65 -6.16 8.30
C SER A 114 8.14 -6.42 8.15
N ARG A 115 7.30 -5.53 8.70
CA ARG A 115 5.84 -5.66 8.61
C ARG A 115 5.32 -5.51 7.17
N VAL A 116 5.93 -4.63 6.39
CA VAL A 116 5.63 -4.52 4.94
C VAL A 116 5.92 -5.84 4.22
N VAL A 117 7.03 -6.48 4.54
CA VAL A 117 7.40 -7.76 3.93
C VAL A 117 6.50 -8.91 4.42
N ASP A 118 5.94 -8.87 5.65
CA ASP A 118 4.90 -9.83 6.08
C ASP A 118 3.70 -9.81 5.10
N HIS A 119 3.24 -8.63 4.72
CA HIS A 119 2.15 -8.47 3.76
C HIS A 119 2.54 -8.95 2.36
N ILE A 120 3.78 -8.71 1.94
CA ILE A 120 4.30 -9.22 0.65
C ILE A 120 4.33 -10.75 0.66
N GLU A 121 4.83 -11.38 1.72
CA GLU A 121 4.87 -12.85 1.86
C GLU A 121 3.46 -13.46 1.84
N HIS A 122 2.52 -12.86 2.59
CA HIS A 122 1.14 -13.31 2.59
C HIS A 122 0.52 -13.19 1.19
N ALA A 123 0.67 -12.04 0.54
CA ALA A 123 0.15 -11.83 -0.81
C ALA A 123 0.77 -12.82 -1.83
N VAL A 124 2.07 -13.12 -1.70
CA VAL A 124 2.74 -14.14 -2.53
C VAL A 124 2.19 -15.54 -2.27
N ALA A 125 1.93 -15.88 -1.02
CA ALA A 125 1.33 -17.17 -0.66
C ALA A 125 -0.10 -17.33 -1.21
N VAL A 126 -0.87 -16.24 -1.29
CA VAL A 126 -2.28 -16.24 -1.75
C VAL A 126 -2.40 -16.14 -3.26
N ALA A 127 -1.69 -15.21 -3.87
CA ALA A 127 -1.83 -14.84 -5.29
C ALA A 127 -0.69 -15.36 -6.19
N GLY A 128 0.41 -15.79 -5.58
CA GLY A 128 1.62 -16.16 -6.31
C GLY A 128 2.52 -14.97 -6.63
N VAL A 129 3.83 -15.21 -6.68
CA VAL A 129 4.87 -14.17 -6.86
C VAL A 129 4.75 -13.37 -8.17
N GLY A 130 4.04 -13.90 -9.16
CA GLY A 130 3.77 -13.22 -10.44
C GLY A 130 2.69 -12.13 -10.38
N HIS A 131 1.99 -12.01 -9.25
CA HIS A 131 0.81 -11.15 -9.10
C HIS A 131 0.92 -10.16 -7.94
N VAL A 132 2.10 -10.01 -7.36
CA VAL A 132 2.36 -9.07 -6.26
C VAL A 132 3.26 -7.95 -6.74
N GLY A 133 3.01 -6.72 -6.26
CA GLY A 133 3.80 -5.53 -6.55
C GLY A 133 3.96 -4.64 -5.31
N LEU A 134 4.59 -3.49 -5.50
CA LEU A 134 4.75 -2.44 -4.50
C LEU A 134 3.95 -1.22 -4.93
N GLY A 135 3.17 -0.67 -4.00
CA GLY A 135 2.51 0.62 -4.09
C GLY A 135 3.02 1.52 -2.97
N THR A 136 3.20 2.80 -3.23
CA THR A 136 3.74 3.70 -2.21
C THR A 136 2.70 4.64 -1.63
N ASP A 137 1.94 5.26 -2.54
CA ASP A 137 0.97 6.30 -2.21
C ASP A 137 1.57 7.48 -1.42
N TYR A 138 2.86 7.82 -1.70
CA TYR A 138 3.58 8.86 -0.94
C TYR A 138 2.87 10.20 -0.87
N ASP A 139 2.16 10.60 -1.93
CA ASP A 139 1.43 11.87 -1.96
C ASP A 139 0.00 11.76 -1.37
N GLY A 140 -0.45 10.55 -1.04
CA GLY A 140 -1.79 10.24 -0.54
C GLY A 140 -1.83 9.75 0.92
N ILE A 141 -0.69 9.73 1.61
CA ILE A 141 -0.56 9.28 3.00
C ILE A 141 0.28 10.25 3.83
N GLU A 142 -0.11 10.48 5.07
CA GLU A 142 0.54 11.45 5.96
C GLU A 142 1.84 10.90 6.54
N VAL A 143 1.94 9.58 6.70
CA VAL A 143 3.09 8.92 7.33
C VAL A 143 3.30 7.53 6.73
N THR A 144 4.56 7.10 6.67
CA THR A 144 4.97 5.80 6.12
C THR A 144 5.38 4.83 7.22
N ALA A 145 5.54 3.54 6.88
CA ALA A 145 6.27 2.61 7.73
C ALA A 145 7.66 3.14 8.04
N SER A 146 8.14 2.88 9.26
CA SER A 146 9.45 3.34 9.72
C SER A 146 10.58 2.81 8.82
N GLY A 147 11.44 3.70 8.36
CA GLY A 147 12.54 3.40 7.44
C GLY A 147 12.15 3.40 5.97
N LEU A 148 10.95 3.91 5.62
CA LEU A 148 10.45 4.05 4.24
C LEU A 148 9.92 5.46 3.96
N GLU A 149 10.55 6.47 4.55
CA GLU A 149 10.09 7.86 4.50
C GLU A 149 10.15 8.47 3.10
N ASP A 150 10.96 7.90 2.21
CA ASP A 150 11.07 8.33 0.81
C ASP A 150 11.52 7.16 -0.09
N ILE A 151 11.45 7.35 -1.41
CA ILE A 151 11.76 6.30 -2.39
C ILE A 151 13.21 5.79 -2.30
N SER A 152 14.16 6.57 -1.80
CA SER A 152 15.57 6.16 -1.62
C SER A 152 15.73 5.04 -0.59
N LYS A 153 14.72 4.84 0.26
CA LYS A 153 14.67 3.81 1.30
C LYS A 153 14.15 2.45 0.81
N PHE A 154 13.56 2.38 -0.38
CA PHE A 154 13.04 1.11 -0.93
C PHE A 154 14.05 -0.03 -1.02
N PRO A 155 15.37 0.20 -1.19
CA PRO A 155 16.33 -0.89 -1.07
C PRO A 155 16.23 -1.70 0.22
N ALA A 156 15.77 -1.10 1.33
CA ALA A 156 15.56 -1.80 2.60
C ALA A 156 14.47 -2.89 2.50
N VAL A 157 13.41 -2.67 1.70
CA VAL A 157 12.39 -3.70 1.43
C VAL A 157 13.01 -4.89 0.69
N PHE A 158 13.84 -4.61 -0.31
CA PHE A 158 14.50 -5.66 -1.10
C PHE A 158 15.54 -6.43 -0.28
N ASP A 159 16.24 -5.76 0.65
CA ASP A 159 17.18 -6.39 1.57
C ASP A 159 16.45 -7.31 2.55
N GLU A 160 15.33 -6.86 3.11
CA GLU A 160 14.49 -7.67 3.98
C GLU A 160 13.89 -8.88 3.24
N MET A 161 13.39 -8.70 2.01
CA MET A 161 12.93 -9.81 1.18
C MET A 161 14.04 -10.83 0.93
N ARG A 162 15.29 -10.38 0.62
CA ARG A 162 16.45 -11.29 0.48
C ARG A 162 16.74 -12.05 1.76
N ARG A 163 16.69 -11.37 2.91
CA ARG A 163 16.89 -12.01 4.22
C ARG A 163 15.86 -13.11 4.50
N ARG A 164 14.64 -12.98 3.97
CA ARG A 164 13.56 -13.98 4.06
C ARG A 164 13.59 -15.04 2.96
N GLY A 165 14.59 -15.02 2.09
CA GLY A 165 14.82 -16.06 1.10
C GLY A 165 14.23 -15.81 -0.29
N PHE A 166 13.69 -14.61 -0.55
CA PHE A 166 13.28 -14.27 -1.92
C PHE A 166 14.48 -14.23 -2.86
N SER A 167 14.37 -14.90 -3.98
CA SER A 167 15.36 -14.86 -5.04
C SER A 167 15.39 -13.48 -5.72
N ARG A 168 16.53 -13.17 -6.36
CA ARG A 168 16.69 -11.93 -7.14
C ARG A 168 15.59 -11.79 -8.22
N SER A 169 15.18 -12.89 -8.82
CA SER A 169 14.12 -12.91 -9.84
C SER A 169 12.76 -12.55 -9.26
N GLU A 170 12.41 -13.09 -8.10
CA GLU A 170 11.14 -12.79 -7.41
C GLU A 170 11.09 -11.32 -6.97
N ILE A 171 12.17 -10.81 -6.39
CA ILE A 171 12.29 -9.39 -6.03
C ILE A 171 12.10 -8.50 -7.26
N SER A 172 12.74 -8.82 -8.38
CA SER A 172 12.59 -8.03 -9.62
C SER A 172 11.15 -8.02 -10.15
N LYS A 173 10.44 -9.15 -10.02
CA LYS A 173 9.01 -9.21 -10.37
C LYS A 173 8.19 -8.28 -9.49
N ILE A 174 8.36 -8.36 -8.18
CA ILE A 174 7.60 -7.59 -7.19
C ILE A 174 7.97 -6.10 -7.26
N ALA A 175 9.24 -5.77 -7.47
CA ALA A 175 9.74 -4.38 -7.54
C ALA A 175 9.17 -3.56 -8.72
N GLY A 176 8.47 -4.21 -9.67
CA GLY A 176 7.83 -3.51 -10.79
C GLY A 176 7.57 -4.38 -12.01
N GLY A 177 8.28 -5.53 -12.15
CA GLY A 177 8.14 -6.42 -13.31
C GLY A 177 6.70 -6.88 -13.53
N ASN A 178 5.99 -7.21 -12.46
CA ASN A 178 4.60 -7.66 -12.53
C ASN A 178 3.65 -6.54 -12.96
N PHE A 179 3.81 -5.34 -12.44
CA PHE A 179 2.99 -4.19 -12.83
C PHE A 179 3.22 -3.82 -14.31
N LEU A 180 4.49 -3.81 -14.75
CA LEU A 180 4.84 -3.57 -16.15
C LEU A 180 4.27 -4.64 -17.09
N ARG A 181 4.21 -5.92 -16.65
CA ARG A 181 3.55 -7.00 -17.40
C ARG A 181 2.07 -6.69 -17.60
N VAL A 182 1.34 -6.36 -16.52
CA VAL A 182 -0.09 -6.01 -16.59
C VAL A 182 -0.31 -4.83 -17.54
N LEU A 183 0.47 -3.75 -17.40
CA LEU A 183 0.37 -2.58 -18.26
C LEU A 183 0.60 -2.91 -19.75
N LYS A 184 1.59 -3.76 -20.04
CA LYS A 184 1.86 -4.22 -21.42
C LYS A 184 0.72 -5.05 -21.97
N GLU A 185 0.11 -5.93 -21.17
CA GLU A 185 -0.97 -6.79 -21.60
C GLU A 185 -2.25 -5.99 -21.89
N VAL A 186 -2.58 -5.01 -21.04
CA VAL A 186 -3.71 -4.11 -21.29
C VAL A 186 -3.50 -3.33 -22.60
N LYS A 187 -2.30 -2.76 -22.81
CA LYS A 187 -1.99 -2.00 -24.04
C LYS A 187 -2.08 -2.82 -25.32
N LYS A 188 -1.91 -4.14 -25.28
CA LYS A 188 -2.06 -5.00 -26.47
C LYS A 188 -3.53 -5.20 -26.87
N ARG A 189 -4.46 -4.98 -25.92
CA ARG A 189 -5.89 -5.24 -26.11
C ARG A 189 -6.73 -3.96 -26.21
N ALA A 190 -6.10 -2.80 -26.02
CA ALA A 190 -6.66 -1.47 -26.25
C ALA A 190 -6.46 -1.03 -27.71
#